data_75108e3e448fa4dd95ed3b15e4edb350
#
_entry.id   75108e3e448fa4dd95ed3b15e4edb350
#
_cell.length_a   1.000
_cell.length_b   1.000
_cell.length_c   1.000
_cell.angle_alpha   90.00
_cell.angle_beta   90.00
_cell.angle_gamma   90.00
#
_symmetry.space_group_name_H-M   'P 1'
#
loop_
_entity.id
_entity.type
_entity.pdbx_description
1 polymer ?
#
loop_
_entity_poly.entity_id
_entity_poly.type
_entity_poly.pdbx_seq_one_letter_code
_entity_poly.pdbx_strand_id
1 'polypeptide(L)'
;MPKRPPAPIYIRIDTQEQRSGIPDLLAAMPLVHIEVAPLRVGDYDVGGNPRRVFERKTGSDFLGSLAQGRLFAQLTALRKSGFAPILLLEGDPLRVGHSQMRPESIRGALAYITAILRVPILPSSGPTESAHLVYAAARQCQVGHAAHGPAAGRRGASLSERQMQIVLSLPGIGPVTARAVCARFRSLHELLSADAAQLATVPGISPARAAALEQLLHASLPPSEGGKAGEA
;
A
#
# COMPACT_ATOMS: atom_id res chain seq x y z
N MET A 1 -18.29 7.93 21.99
CA MET A 1 -16.81 8.01 22.11
C MET A 1 -16.34 9.21 21.34
N PRO A 2 -15.57 10.13 21.93
CA PRO A 2 -15.02 11.28 21.20
C PRO A 2 -14.10 10.75 20.09
N LYS A 3 -14.27 11.24 18.87
CA LYS A 3 -13.40 10.93 17.74
C LYS A 3 -11.98 11.39 18.10
N ARG A 4 -11.02 10.47 18.07
CA ARG A 4 -9.61 10.81 18.20
C ARG A 4 -9.30 11.92 17.20
N PRO A 5 -8.65 13.03 17.62
CA PRO A 5 -8.29 14.08 16.69
C PRO A 5 -7.46 13.50 15.54
N PRO A 6 -7.64 14.00 14.31
CA PRO A 6 -6.89 13.50 13.19
C PRO A 6 -5.39 13.74 13.41
N ALA A 7 -4.57 12.73 13.12
CA ALA A 7 -3.14 12.78 13.34
C ALA A 7 -2.46 13.66 12.27
N PRO A 8 -1.42 14.44 12.64
CA PRO A 8 -0.62 15.19 11.69
C PRO A 8 0.10 14.27 10.70
N ILE A 9 0.35 14.77 9.50
CA ILE A 9 1.02 14.08 8.40
C ILE A 9 2.32 14.81 8.11
N TYR A 10 3.44 14.11 8.14
CA TYR A 10 4.77 14.67 7.93
C TYR A 10 5.31 14.22 6.57
N ILE A 11 5.76 15.19 5.76
CA ILE A 11 6.34 14.94 4.44
C ILE A 11 7.68 15.66 4.38
N ARG A 12 8.75 14.92 4.07
CA ARG A 12 10.06 15.52 3.79
C ARG A 12 10.22 15.66 2.29
N ILE A 13 10.67 16.82 1.85
CA ILE A 13 10.74 17.22 0.44
C ILE A 13 12.17 17.63 0.14
N ASP A 14 12.71 17.12 -0.99
CA ASP A 14 14.03 17.54 -1.44
C ASP A 14 14.05 19.03 -1.82
N THR A 15 15.17 19.69 -1.53
CA THR A 15 15.35 21.12 -1.81
C THR A 15 15.20 21.46 -3.31
N GLN A 16 15.48 20.53 -4.21
CA GLN A 16 15.34 20.73 -5.65
C GLN A 16 13.88 20.83 -6.10
N GLU A 17 12.95 20.28 -5.31
CA GLU A 17 11.51 20.30 -5.61
C GLU A 17 10.81 21.61 -5.21
N GLN A 18 11.48 22.56 -4.58
CA GLN A 18 10.89 23.85 -4.21
C GLN A 18 10.24 24.60 -5.39
N ARG A 19 10.81 24.44 -6.59
CA ARG A 19 10.32 25.11 -7.80
C ARG A 19 9.18 24.37 -8.50
N SER A 20 8.80 23.20 -8.05
CA SER A 20 7.71 22.40 -8.65
C SER A 20 6.33 22.96 -8.34
N GLY A 21 6.20 23.81 -7.32
CA GLY A 21 4.92 24.30 -6.79
C GLY A 21 4.19 23.27 -5.93
N ILE A 22 4.65 22.01 -5.87
CA ILE A 22 4.04 20.95 -5.08
C ILE A 22 4.21 21.20 -3.57
N PRO A 23 5.34 21.70 -3.05
CA PRO A 23 5.48 22.00 -1.63
C PRO A 23 4.42 22.98 -1.12
N ASP A 24 4.11 24.04 -1.87
CA ASP A 24 3.08 25.03 -1.48
C ASP A 24 1.69 24.40 -1.45
N LEU A 25 1.38 23.56 -2.45
CA LEU A 25 0.12 22.81 -2.50
C LEU A 25 -0.01 21.84 -1.31
N LEU A 26 1.06 21.16 -0.94
CA LEU A 26 1.08 20.26 0.23
C LEU A 26 0.93 21.04 1.54
N ALA A 27 1.63 22.17 1.69
CA ALA A 27 1.55 23.03 2.87
C ALA A 27 0.13 23.59 3.11
N ALA A 28 -0.64 23.80 2.04
CA ALA A 28 -2.03 24.24 2.12
C ALA A 28 -3.01 23.14 2.54
N MET A 29 -2.59 21.87 2.58
CA MET A 29 -3.47 20.75 2.95
C MET A 29 -3.64 20.64 4.47
N PRO A 30 -4.82 20.22 4.96
CA PRO A 30 -5.06 20.11 6.38
C PRO A 30 -4.12 19.13 7.08
N LEU A 31 -3.55 19.55 8.22
CA LEU A 31 -2.69 18.72 9.08
C LEU A 31 -1.38 18.24 8.43
N VAL A 32 -0.98 18.83 7.32
CA VAL A 32 0.30 18.54 6.68
C VAL A 32 1.39 19.41 7.27
N HIS A 33 2.49 18.77 7.66
CA HIS A 33 3.73 19.40 8.03
C HIS A 33 4.79 19.01 7.03
N ILE A 34 5.35 20.00 6.33
CA ILE A 34 6.43 19.78 5.37
C ILE A 34 7.78 20.17 6.00
N GLU A 35 8.80 19.40 5.70
CA GLU A 35 10.20 19.70 5.98
C GLU A 35 10.94 19.69 4.64
N VAL A 36 11.46 20.85 4.23
CA VAL A 36 12.29 20.95 3.02
C VAL A 36 13.75 20.87 3.41
N ALA A 37 14.41 19.79 2.99
CA ALA A 37 15.82 19.53 3.30
C ALA A 37 16.43 18.66 2.19
N PRO A 38 17.76 18.67 2.02
CA PRO A 38 18.41 17.74 1.08
C PRO A 38 18.08 16.29 1.44
N LEU A 39 17.49 15.55 0.52
CA LEU A 39 17.24 14.13 0.68
C LEU A 39 18.39 13.32 0.09
N ARG A 40 18.74 12.21 0.75
CA ARG A 40 19.78 11.31 0.22
C ARG A 40 19.35 10.63 -1.07
N VAL A 41 18.05 10.41 -1.25
CA VAL A 41 17.46 9.76 -2.42
C VAL A 41 15.99 10.19 -2.55
N GLY A 42 15.53 10.36 -3.80
CA GLY A 42 14.15 10.72 -4.16
C GLY A 42 13.76 12.14 -3.78
N ASP A 43 12.56 12.51 -4.11
CA ASP A 43 12.07 13.89 -4.04
C ASP A 43 11.10 14.12 -2.87
N TYR A 44 10.28 13.12 -2.53
CA TYR A 44 9.30 13.20 -1.44
C TYR A 44 9.34 11.94 -0.58
N ASP A 45 9.68 12.09 0.70
CA ASP A 45 9.66 11.02 1.68
C ASP A 45 8.38 11.11 2.51
N VAL A 46 7.54 10.10 2.37
CA VAL A 46 6.21 10.04 3.00
C VAL A 46 6.15 9.09 4.20
N GLY A 47 7.29 8.57 4.65
CA GLY A 47 7.36 7.67 5.80
C GLY A 47 6.86 6.26 5.50
N GLY A 48 6.41 5.58 6.56
CA GLY A 48 5.92 4.19 6.50
C GLY A 48 6.98 3.15 6.86
N ASN A 49 6.57 1.89 6.87
CA ASN A 49 7.47 0.75 7.04
C ASN A 49 7.12 -0.35 6.02
N PRO A 50 7.97 -0.62 4.99
CA PRO A 50 9.19 0.13 4.68
C PRO A 50 8.89 1.59 4.31
N ARG A 51 9.87 2.46 4.53
CA ARG A 51 9.78 3.89 4.23
C ARG A 51 9.60 4.11 2.73
N ARG A 52 8.60 4.90 2.32
CA ARG A 52 8.26 5.15 0.91
C ARG A 52 8.77 6.50 0.47
N VAL A 53 9.39 6.50 -0.70
CA VAL A 53 9.98 7.70 -1.29
C VAL A 53 9.52 7.82 -2.73
N PHE A 54 9.03 8.99 -3.10
CA PHE A 54 8.70 9.29 -4.48
C PHE A 54 9.91 9.87 -5.22
N GLU A 55 10.10 9.42 -6.45
CA GLU A 55 10.88 10.08 -7.47
C GLU A 55 9.91 10.69 -8.46
N ARG A 56 9.87 12.00 -8.57
CA ARG A 56 9.00 12.72 -9.51
C ARG A 56 9.72 12.92 -10.84
N LYS A 57 9.01 12.65 -11.91
CA LYS A 57 9.49 13.00 -13.24
C LYS A 57 8.34 13.52 -14.09
N THR A 58 8.54 14.67 -14.72
CA THR A 58 7.67 15.09 -15.81
C THR A 58 7.85 14.17 -17.02
N GLY A 59 6.89 14.13 -17.94
CA GLY A 59 7.03 13.34 -19.16
C GLY A 59 8.29 13.70 -19.95
N SER A 60 8.66 14.99 -20.02
CA SER A 60 9.90 15.47 -20.66
C SER A 60 11.15 14.99 -19.92
N ASP A 61 11.18 15.10 -18.58
CA ASP A 61 12.35 14.68 -17.79
C ASP A 61 12.51 13.16 -17.83
N PHE A 62 11.41 12.43 -17.89
CA PHE A 62 11.42 10.98 -18.11
C PHE A 62 12.14 10.63 -19.41
N LEU A 63 11.75 11.26 -20.52
CA LEU A 63 12.38 11.03 -21.82
C LEU A 63 13.85 11.47 -21.85
N GLY A 64 14.16 12.61 -21.26
CA GLY A 64 15.54 13.11 -21.18
C GLY A 64 16.44 12.17 -20.36
N SER A 65 15.97 11.68 -19.23
CA SER A 65 16.73 10.74 -18.39
C SER A 65 16.82 9.34 -19.00
N LEU A 66 15.82 8.91 -19.75
CA LEU A 66 15.84 7.67 -20.51
C LEU A 66 16.87 7.74 -21.66
N ALA A 67 16.86 8.82 -22.44
CA ALA A 67 17.83 9.04 -23.53
C ALA A 67 19.27 9.08 -23.04
N GLN A 68 19.50 9.60 -21.84
CA GLN A 68 20.82 9.67 -21.21
C GLN A 68 21.21 8.40 -20.43
N GLY A 69 20.37 7.37 -20.41
CA GLY A 69 20.63 6.13 -19.67
C GLY A 69 20.58 6.26 -18.14
N ARG A 70 20.22 7.43 -17.60
CA ARG A 70 20.24 7.69 -16.15
C ARG A 70 19.01 7.17 -15.41
N LEU A 71 17.86 7.07 -16.07
CA LEU A 71 16.59 6.71 -15.47
C LEU A 71 16.65 5.40 -14.66
N PHE A 72 17.16 4.34 -15.28
CA PHE A 72 17.24 3.03 -14.62
C PHE A 72 18.26 3.00 -13.49
N ALA A 73 19.38 3.71 -13.64
CA ALA A 73 20.40 3.82 -12.60
C ALA A 73 19.86 4.53 -11.35
N GLN A 74 19.11 5.63 -11.52
CA GLN A 74 18.46 6.36 -10.44
C GLN A 74 17.45 5.48 -9.70
N LEU A 75 16.52 4.84 -10.42
CA LEU A 75 15.51 3.98 -9.81
C LEU A 75 16.13 2.73 -9.15
N THR A 76 17.20 2.20 -9.71
CA THR A 76 17.94 1.09 -9.09
C THR A 76 18.63 1.53 -7.80
N ALA A 77 19.24 2.71 -7.77
CA ALA A 77 19.87 3.27 -6.57
C ALA A 77 18.84 3.52 -5.46
N LEU A 78 17.69 4.10 -5.80
CA LEU A 78 16.55 4.27 -4.89
C LEU A 78 16.12 2.94 -4.27
N ARG A 79 15.97 1.92 -5.08
CA ARG A 79 15.58 0.59 -4.60
C ARG A 79 16.62 -0.05 -3.70
N LYS A 80 17.91 0.11 -4.00
CA LYS A 80 19.02 -0.42 -3.20
C LYS A 80 19.22 0.33 -1.88
N SER A 81 18.65 1.52 -1.73
CA SER A 81 18.77 2.32 -0.50
C SER A 81 17.95 1.79 0.68
N GLY A 82 17.18 0.70 0.50
CA GLY A 82 16.30 0.13 1.53
C GLY A 82 14.93 0.79 1.62
N PHE A 83 14.67 1.79 0.79
CA PHE A 83 13.35 2.42 0.68
C PHE A 83 12.44 1.65 -0.30
N ALA A 84 11.14 1.89 -0.22
CA ALA A 84 10.16 1.46 -1.20
C ALA A 84 9.89 2.62 -2.19
N PRO A 85 10.58 2.67 -3.34
CA PRO A 85 10.45 3.75 -4.29
C PRO A 85 9.11 3.70 -5.03
N ILE A 86 8.61 4.87 -5.39
CA ILE A 86 7.45 5.07 -6.27
C ILE A 86 7.85 6.11 -7.32
N LEU A 87 7.70 5.80 -8.59
CA LEU A 87 7.88 6.78 -9.66
C LEU A 87 6.57 7.56 -9.84
N LEU A 88 6.59 8.85 -9.51
CA LEU A 88 5.49 9.78 -9.78
C LEU A 88 5.69 10.38 -11.16
N LEU A 89 4.94 9.88 -12.14
CA LEU A 89 5.07 10.27 -13.53
C LEU A 89 4.02 11.35 -13.89
N GLU A 90 4.49 12.59 -14.02
CA GLU A 90 3.64 13.74 -14.29
C GLU A 90 3.52 13.99 -15.80
N GLY A 91 2.32 13.82 -16.33
CA GLY A 91 2.05 13.83 -17.75
C GLY A 91 2.33 12.50 -18.44
N ASP A 92 1.99 12.46 -19.72
CA ASP A 92 2.17 11.25 -20.54
C ASP A 92 3.44 11.36 -21.39
N PRO A 93 4.50 10.55 -21.14
CA PRO A 93 5.73 10.60 -21.94
C PRO A 93 5.53 10.23 -23.40
N LEU A 94 4.43 9.54 -23.77
CA LEU A 94 4.08 9.21 -25.15
C LEU A 94 3.48 10.41 -25.91
N ARG A 95 3.07 11.47 -25.19
CA ARG A 95 2.46 12.68 -25.75
C ARG A 95 3.35 13.92 -25.69
N VAL A 96 4.61 13.76 -25.37
CA VAL A 96 5.59 14.87 -25.39
C VAL A 96 5.90 15.24 -26.84
N GLY A 97 5.43 16.41 -27.27
CA GLY A 97 5.33 16.81 -28.69
C GLY A 97 6.64 16.96 -29.48
N HIS A 98 7.81 16.94 -28.83
CA HIS A 98 9.11 17.12 -29.50
C HIS A 98 10.07 15.94 -29.27
N SER A 99 9.54 14.80 -28.81
CA SER A 99 10.38 13.62 -28.61
C SER A 99 10.59 12.87 -29.92
N GLN A 100 11.85 12.62 -30.29
CA GLN A 100 12.18 11.72 -31.40
C GLN A 100 12.33 10.27 -30.94
N MET A 101 12.02 9.97 -29.67
CA MET A 101 12.13 8.62 -29.13
C MET A 101 10.97 7.76 -29.65
N ARG A 102 11.32 6.56 -30.10
CA ARG A 102 10.30 5.61 -30.57
C ARG A 102 9.33 5.24 -29.45
N PRO A 103 8.01 5.24 -29.71
CA PRO A 103 7.01 4.84 -28.70
C PRO A 103 7.28 3.47 -28.06
N GLU A 104 7.84 2.54 -28.81
CA GLU A 104 8.20 1.19 -28.34
C GLU A 104 9.28 1.26 -27.25
N SER A 105 10.26 2.15 -27.39
CA SER A 105 11.30 2.37 -26.38
C SER A 105 10.73 2.92 -25.09
N ILE A 106 9.77 3.85 -25.18
CA ILE A 106 9.08 4.44 -24.02
C ILE A 106 8.25 3.37 -23.31
N ARG A 107 7.46 2.59 -24.07
CA ARG A 107 6.65 1.49 -23.51
C ARG A 107 7.54 0.41 -22.88
N GLY A 108 8.65 0.06 -23.54
CA GLY A 108 9.64 -0.87 -23.01
C GLY A 108 10.24 -0.40 -21.70
N ALA A 109 10.56 0.89 -21.58
CA ALA A 109 11.08 1.47 -20.35
C ALA A 109 10.05 1.42 -19.21
N LEU A 110 8.78 1.80 -19.47
CA LEU A 110 7.70 1.73 -18.48
C LEU A 110 7.47 0.29 -18.00
N ALA A 111 7.46 -0.66 -18.94
CA ALA A 111 7.33 -2.09 -18.62
C ALA A 111 8.51 -2.59 -17.79
N TYR A 112 9.75 -2.21 -18.14
CA TYR A 112 10.96 -2.59 -17.39
C TYR A 112 10.94 -2.05 -15.95
N ILE A 113 10.58 -0.77 -15.78
CA ILE A 113 10.47 -0.15 -14.45
C ILE A 113 9.47 -0.91 -13.58
N THR A 114 8.30 -1.22 -14.12
CA THR A 114 7.22 -1.85 -13.36
C THR A 114 7.47 -3.35 -13.14
N ALA A 115 7.79 -4.10 -14.20
CA ALA A 115 7.87 -5.57 -14.14
C ALA A 115 9.22 -6.06 -13.60
N ILE A 116 10.33 -5.44 -14.01
CA ILE A 116 11.67 -5.92 -13.69
C ILE A 116 12.23 -5.17 -12.46
N LEU A 117 12.25 -3.84 -12.48
CA LEU A 117 12.69 -3.07 -11.33
C LEU A 117 11.68 -3.10 -10.18
N ARG A 118 10.44 -3.52 -10.45
CA ARG A 118 9.34 -3.54 -9.45
C ARG A 118 9.18 -2.20 -8.72
N VAL A 119 9.32 -1.11 -9.46
CA VAL A 119 9.02 0.24 -9.00
C VAL A 119 7.63 0.60 -9.49
N PRO A 120 6.66 0.78 -8.59
CA PRO A 120 5.32 1.24 -8.98
C PRO A 120 5.40 2.58 -9.70
N ILE A 121 4.62 2.73 -10.76
CA ILE A 121 4.43 4.01 -11.45
C ILE A 121 3.07 4.56 -11.06
N LEU A 122 3.05 5.77 -10.53
CA LEU A 122 1.84 6.50 -10.17
C LEU A 122 1.69 7.67 -11.16
N PRO A 123 0.74 7.60 -12.10
CA PRO A 123 0.53 8.66 -13.06
C PRO A 123 -0.15 9.86 -12.42
N SER A 124 0.20 11.05 -12.89
CA SER A 124 -0.37 12.33 -12.48
C SER A 124 -0.56 13.24 -13.70
N SER A 125 -1.61 14.03 -13.69
CA SER A 125 -1.90 14.99 -14.76
C SER A 125 -1.14 16.33 -14.63
N GLY A 126 -0.57 16.61 -13.45
CA GLY A 126 0.16 17.84 -13.17
C GLY A 126 0.42 18.05 -11.67
N PRO A 127 1.03 19.19 -11.29
CA PRO A 127 1.48 19.44 -9.91
C PRO A 127 0.39 19.32 -8.85
N THR A 128 -0.83 19.77 -9.17
CA THR A 128 -1.96 19.69 -8.22
C THR A 128 -2.33 18.23 -7.91
N GLU A 129 -2.44 17.39 -8.94
CA GLU A 129 -2.72 15.97 -8.73
C GLU A 129 -1.55 15.26 -8.08
N SER A 130 -0.31 15.62 -8.44
CA SER A 130 0.90 15.10 -7.80
C SER A 130 0.90 15.37 -6.29
N ALA A 131 0.55 16.60 -5.87
CA ALA A 131 0.41 16.94 -4.45
C ALA A 131 -0.65 16.09 -3.75
N HIS A 132 -1.82 15.90 -4.37
CA HIS A 132 -2.88 15.06 -3.82
C HIS A 132 -2.45 13.59 -3.68
N LEU A 133 -1.72 13.05 -4.65
CA LEU A 133 -1.23 11.67 -4.62
C LEU A 133 -0.16 11.47 -3.54
N VAL A 134 0.79 12.40 -3.40
CA VAL A 134 1.80 12.39 -2.34
C VAL A 134 1.14 12.49 -0.96
N TYR A 135 0.18 13.41 -0.79
CA TYR A 135 -0.59 13.53 0.43
C TYR A 135 -1.35 12.26 0.79
N ALA A 136 -2.08 11.69 -0.20
CA ALA A 136 -2.83 10.45 0.02
C ALA A 136 -1.92 9.30 0.46
N ALA A 137 -0.76 9.15 -0.19
CA ALA A 137 0.22 8.14 0.18
C ALA A 137 0.80 8.38 1.58
N ALA A 138 1.17 9.62 1.91
CA ALA A 138 1.68 9.98 3.23
C ALA A 138 0.66 9.66 4.33
N ARG A 139 -0.59 10.03 4.12
CA ARG A 139 -1.69 9.72 5.03
C ARG A 139 -1.86 8.22 5.22
N GLN A 140 -1.82 7.46 4.14
CA GLN A 140 -1.91 6.01 4.19
C GLN A 140 -0.73 5.37 4.91
N CYS A 141 0.48 5.89 4.74
CA CYS A 141 1.69 5.36 5.37
C CYS A 141 1.76 5.65 6.86
N GLN A 142 1.27 6.82 7.32
CA GLN A 142 1.48 7.31 8.68
C GLN A 142 0.28 7.12 9.59
N VAL A 143 -0.93 7.28 9.07
CA VAL A 143 -2.17 7.13 9.86
C VAL A 143 -2.62 5.67 9.86
N GLY A 144 -2.06 4.88 8.99
CA GLY A 144 -2.42 3.49 8.80
C GLY A 144 -3.68 3.34 7.95
N HIS A 145 -3.70 2.30 7.17
CA HIS A 145 -4.95 1.76 6.67
C HIS A 145 -5.64 1.11 7.87
N ALA A 146 -6.88 1.42 8.10
CA ALA A 146 -7.75 0.30 8.45
C ALA A 146 -7.45 -0.75 7.38
N ALA A 147 -6.98 -1.93 7.76
CA ALA A 147 -6.50 -2.98 6.86
C ALA A 147 -7.68 -3.53 6.03
N HIS A 148 -8.06 -2.77 5.03
CA HIS A 148 -9.12 -3.13 4.11
C HIS A 148 -8.63 -2.65 2.74
N GLY A 149 -8.48 -3.58 1.83
CA GLY A 149 -8.61 -3.29 0.42
C GLY A 149 -9.86 -2.41 0.21
N PRO A 150 -10.14 -1.83 -0.96
CA PRO A 150 -11.15 -0.81 -1.11
C PRO A 150 -12.47 -1.23 -0.45
N ALA A 151 -12.56 -1.02 0.85
CA ALA A 151 -13.78 -1.12 1.59
C ALA A 151 -14.58 0.08 1.14
N ALA A 152 -15.35 -0.15 0.08
CA ALA A 152 -16.44 0.71 -0.27
C ALA A 152 -17.11 1.16 1.04
N GLY A 153 -16.90 2.41 1.39
CA GLY A 153 -17.70 3.26 2.25
C GLY A 153 -18.54 2.64 3.38
N ARG A 154 -18.03 1.70 4.15
CA ARG A 154 -18.75 1.17 5.31
C ARG A 154 -18.29 1.83 6.59
N ARG A 155 -18.78 3.03 6.81
CA ARG A 155 -18.86 3.59 8.16
C ARG A 155 -19.82 2.72 8.96
N GLY A 156 -19.30 2.05 10.01
CA GLY A 156 -20.10 1.31 10.96
C GLY A 156 -20.50 -0.10 10.53
N ALA A 157 -19.53 -0.95 10.20
CA ALA A 157 -19.82 -2.38 10.12
C ALA A 157 -20.46 -2.82 11.45
N SER A 158 -21.66 -3.39 11.38
CA SER A 158 -22.37 -3.97 12.53
C SER A 158 -21.51 -5.09 13.14
N LEU A 159 -21.80 -5.46 14.38
CA LEU A 159 -21.13 -6.59 15.02
C LEU A 159 -21.22 -7.85 14.14
N SER A 160 -22.40 -8.12 13.57
CA SER A 160 -22.63 -9.24 12.65
C SER A 160 -21.77 -9.20 11.39
N GLU A 161 -21.57 -8.01 10.81
CA GLU A 161 -20.70 -7.86 9.63
C GLU A 161 -19.24 -8.12 9.97
N ARG A 162 -18.77 -7.69 11.15
CA ARG A 162 -17.42 -7.98 11.63
C ARG A 162 -17.21 -9.47 11.88
N GLN A 163 -18.19 -10.13 12.49
CA GLN A 163 -18.18 -11.58 12.68
C GLN A 163 -18.13 -12.32 11.34
N MET A 164 -18.92 -11.92 10.36
CA MET A 164 -18.90 -12.47 9.01
C MET A 164 -17.53 -12.32 8.34
N GLN A 165 -16.86 -11.16 8.51
CA GLN A 165 -15.52 -10.94 7.97
C GLN A 165 -14.49 -11.89 8.60
N ILE A 166 -14.56 -12.15 9.90
CA ILE A 166 -13.68 -13.11 10.58
C ILE A 166 -13.91 -14.51 10.00
N VAL A 167 -15.15 -14.93 9.82
CA VAL A 167 -15.48 -16.23 9.22
C VAL A 167 -14.96 -16.34 7.79
N LEU A 168 -15.08 -15.28 7.00
CA LEU A 168 -14.58 -15.21 5.62
C LEU A 168 -13.05 -15.22 5.53
N SER A 169 -12.34 -14.88 6.62
CA SER A 169 -10.86 -14.94 6.65
C SER A 169 -10.33 -16.36 6.87
N LEU A 170 -11.17 -17.31 7.24
CA LEU A 170 -10.76 -18.70 7.43
C LEU A 170 -10.43 -19.36 6.09
N PRO A 171 -9.34 -20.15 6.00
CA PRO A 171 -8.92 -20.77 4.76
C PRO A 171 -9.98 -21.66 4.14
N GLY A 172 -10.26 -21.45 2.86
CA GLY A 172 -11.23 -22.25 2.11
C GLY A 172 -12.70 -21.98 2.44
N ILE A 173 -13.01 -20.95 3.20
CA ILE A 173 -14.38 -20.51 3.49
C ILE A 173 -14.76 -19.38 2.55
N GLY A 174 -15.61 -19.69 1.58
CA GLY A 174 -16.17 -18.69 0.67
C GLY A 174 -17.50 -18.11 1.21
N PRO A 175 -18.09 -17.11 0.52
CA PRO A 175 -19.29 -16.40 1.00
C PRO A 175 -20.49 -17.29 1.27
N VAL A 176 -20.66 -18.38 0.52
CA VAL A 176 -21.78 -19.34 0.70
C VAL A 176 -21.54 -20.15 1.96
N THR A 177 -20.34 -20.72 2.10
CA THR A 177 -19.95 -21.51 3.27
C THR A 177 -19.92 -20.67 4.55
N ALA A 178 -19.47 -19.41 4.46
CA ALA A 178 -19.47 -18.50 5.62
C ALA A 178 -20.88 -18.25 6.16
N ARG A 179 -21.88 -18.10 5.29
CA ARG A 179 -23.28 -18.01 5.71
C ARG A 179 -23.76 -19.28 6.41
N ALA A 180 -23.38 -20.44 5.88
CA ALA A 180 -23.71 -21.72 6.49
C ALA A 180 -23.05 -21.89 7.88
N VAL A 181 -21.79 -21.46 8.02
CA VAL A 181 -21.06 -21.41 9.31
C VAL A 181 -21.80 -20.51 10.31
N CYS A 182 -22.17 -19.28 9.91
CA CYS A 182 -22.90 -18.36 10.79
C CYS A 182 -24.30 -18.84 11.14
N ALA A 183 -24.94 -19.65 10.31
CA ALA A 183 -26.20 -20.28 10.61
C ALA A 183 -26.09 -21.46 11.58
N ARG A 184 -24.96 -22.18 11.56
CA ARG A 184 -24.68 -23.36 12.39
C ARG A 184 -24.17 -23.00 13.78
N PHE A 185 -23.27 -22.00 13.87
CA PHE A 185 -22.64 -21.57 15.12
C PHE A 185 -23.22 -20.24 15.60
N ARG A 186 -23.64 -20.18 16.88
CA ARG A 186 -24.30 -19.00 17.48
C ARG A 186 -23.33 -17.88 17.80
N SER A 187 -22.02 -18.18 17.91
CA SER A 187 -20.97 -17.20 18.23
C SER A 187 -19.64 -17.60 17.63
N LEU A 188 -18.70 -16.63 17.53
CA LEU A 188 -17.33 -16.92 17.16
C LEU A 188 -16.65 -17.85 18.19
N HIS A 189 -16.99 -17.71 19.46
CA HIS A 189 -16.45 -18.60 20.50
C HIS A 189 -16.83 -20.05 20.25
N GLU A 190 -18.12 -20.33 19.93
CA GLU A 190 -18.58 -21.67 19.58
C GLU A 190 -17.87 -22.22 18.34
N LEU A 191 -17.71 -21.38 17.29
CA LEU A 191 -16.97 -21.76 16.09
C LEU A 191 -15.48 -22.06 16.36
N LEU A 192 -14.81 -21.21 17.14
CA LEU A 192 -13.38 -21.37 17.46
C LEU A 192 -13.10 -22.56 18.38
N SER A 193 -14.09 -23.04 19.12
CA SER A 193 -14.01 -24.19 20.00
C SER A 193 -14.51 -25.49 19.34
N ALA A 194 -14.97 -25.43 18.07
CA ALA A 194 -15.54 -26.57 17.39
C ALA A 194 -14.48 -27.56 16.91
N ASP A 195 -14.76 -28.87 17.08
CA ASP A 195 -13.95 -29.95 16.54
C ASP A 195 -14.23 -30.22 15.05
N ALA A 196 -13.41 -31.07 14.43
CA ALA A 196 -13.56 -31.42 13.02
C ALA A 196 -14.91 -32.08 12.72
N ALA A 197 -15.47 -32.85 13.63
CA ALA A 197 -16.77 -33.50 13.43
C ALA A 197 -17.92 -32.46 13.37
N GLN A 198 -17.86 -31.46 14.25
CA GLN A 198 -18.81 -30.34 14.27
C GLN A 198 -18.66 -29.45 13.04
N LEU A 199 -17.41 -29.13 12.64
CA LEU A 199 -17.12 -28.34 11.43
C LEU A 199 -17.59 -29.05 10.15
N ALA A 200 -17.45 -30.39 10.08
CA ALA A 200 -17.88 -31.17 8.93
C ALA A 200 -19.42 -31.23 8.77
N THR A 201 -20.23 -30.86 9.78
CA THR A 201 -21.66 -30.73 9.65
C THR A 201 -22.12 -29.55 8.85
N VAL A 202 -21.23 -28.59 8.59
CA VAL A 202 -21.51 -27.35 7.82
C VAL A 202 -21.51 -27.66 6.34
N PRO A 203 -22.60 -27.35 5.60
CA PRO A 203 -22.65 -27.51 4.16
C PRO A 203 -21.50 -26.77 3.46
N GLY A 204 -20.74 -27.49 2.64
CA GLY A 204 -19.57 -26.94 1.92
C GLY A 204 -18.23 -27.08 2.65
N ILE A 205 -18.19 -27.72 3.82
CA ILE A 205 -16.95 -28.10 4.51
C ILE A 205 -16.78 -29.62 4.40
N SER A 206 -15.75 -30.06 3.65
CA SER A 206 -15.41 -31.48 3.59
C SER A 206 -14.69 -31.96 4.86
N PRO A 207 -14.71 -33.27 5.20
CA PRO A 207 -14.02 -33.79 6.38
C PRO A 207 -12.50 -33.42 6.42
N ALA A 208 -11.83 -33.45 5.28
CA ALA A 208 -10.43 -33.03 5.19
C ALA A 208 -10.23 -31.52 5.51
N ARG A 209 -11.14 -30.69 5.04
CA ARG A 209 -11.12 -29.25 5.36
C ARG A 209 -11.47 -28.97 6.81
N ALA A 210 -12.41 -29.72 7.39
CA ALA A 210 -12.77 -29.61 8.79
C ALA A 210 -11.58 -29.92 9.70
N ALA A 211 -10.84 -31.00 9.42
CA ALA A 211 -9.63 -31.34 10.16
C ALA A 211 -8.53 -30.26 10.05
N ALA A 212 -8.33 -29.70 8.84
CA ALA A 212 -7.37 -28.61 8.64
C ALA A 212 -7.77 -27.32 9.38
N LEU A 213 -9.06 -27.02 9.44
CA LEU A 213 -9.58 -25.85 10.17
C LEU A 213 -9.43 -26.06 11.68
N GLU A 214 -9.78 -27.23 12.22
CA GLU A 214 -9.58 -27.55 13.63
C GLU A 214 -8.11 -27.39 14.04
N GLN A 215 -7.20 -27.95 13.26
CA GLN A 215 -5.75 -27.81 13.50
C GLN A 215 -5.32 -26.34 13.50
N LEU A 216 -5.81 -25.51 12.56
CA LEU A 216 -5.51 -24.10 12.51
C LEU A 216 -6.05 -23.34 13.71
N LEU A 217 -7.30 -23.63 14.13
CA LEU A 217 -7.98 -22.90 15.20
C LEU A 217 -7.40 -23.23 16.59
N HIS A 218 -6.90 -24.46 16.77
CA HIS A 218 -6.41 -24.95 18.06
C HIS A 218 -4.87 -24.94 18.16
N ALA A 219 -4.16 -24.65 17.07
CA ALA A 219 -2.70 -24.53 17.12
C ALA A 219 -2.27 -23.36 17.99
N SER A 220 -1.15 -23.54 18.69
CA SER A 220 -0.52 -22.45 19.45
C SER A 220 -0.11 -21.33 18.50
N LEU A 221 -0.34 -20.09 18.91
CA LEU A 221 0.13 -18.95 18.14
C LEU A 221 1.67 -18.95 18.09
N PRO A 222 2.27 -18.55 16.95
CA PRO A 222 3.71 -18.44 16.86
C PRO A 222 4.20 -17.43 17.93
N PRO A 223 5.35 -17.71 18.58
CA PRO A 223 5.92 -16.77 19.53
C PRO A 223 6.14 -15.44 18.79
N SER A 224 5.79 -14.33 19.45
CA SER A 224 6.12 -13.00 18.92
C SER A 224 7.64 -12.94 18.74
N GLU A 225 8.13 -12.66 17.54
CA GLU A 225 9.53 -12.28 17.33
C GLU A 225 9.77 -10.95 18.07
N GLY A 226 9.85 -11.07 19.38
CA GLY A 226 10.19 -9.99 20.29
C GLY A 226 11.68 -9.76 20.24
N GLY A 227 12.06 -8.59 19.82
CA GLY A 227 13.30 -7.87 20.00
C GLY A 227 14.49 -8.67 20.54
N LYS A 228 15.46 -8.94 19.70
CA LYS A 228 16.84 -8.96 20.17
C LYS A 228 17.21 -7.52 20.52
N ALA A 229 16.82 -7.12 21.76
CA ALA A 229 17.49 -6.04 22.44
C ALA A 229 18.94 -6.49 22.68
N GLY A 230 19.88 -5.63 22.33
CA GLY A 230 21.29 -5.88 22.41
C GLY A 230 21.77 -6.24 23.80
N GLU A 231 22.72 -7.13 23.81
CA GLU A 231 23.72 -7.22 24.87
C GLU A 231 25.11 -7.31 24.21
N ALA A 232 25.97 -6.44 24.77
CA ALA A 232 27.40 -6.25 24.65
C ALA A 232 27.90 -5.36 23.51
#